data_364aa8c76e9fee7e0637400d2476fdb0
#
_entry.id   364aa8c76e9fee7e0637400d2476fdb0
#
_cell.length_a   1.000
_cell.length_b   1.000
_cell.length_c   1.000
_cell.angle_alpha   90.00
_cell.angle_beta   90.00
_cell.angle_gamma   90.00
#
_symmetry.space_group_name_H-M   'P 1'
#
loop_
_entity.id
_entity.type
_entity.pdbx_description
1 polymer ?
#
loop_
_entity_poly.entity_id
_entity_poly.type
_entity_poly.pdbx_seq_one_letter_code
_entity_poly.pdbx_strand_id
1 'polypeptide(L)'
;MSTIPGSDFPDFDVIKSDTTHKITPNKLYELFLKTSFAMANQDWRHYLNGCLFEKTGSSINMVATDAHRLAIYKSNLEGEGDFTGIVPRKTVIELMKILPKQEDEIEFYINSNNIVFMSKKFTFKSKLIDGNYPNYNQVVPQGEGSKITFNRKNMLDSLSRVSVLTSEKFKGVKLKTESGVLDISAHNPDQESAEEKLDVTSTGNEFDLSLIHISEPTRRTT
;
A
#
# COMPACT_ATOMS: atom_id res chain seq x y z
N MET A 1 -4.66 -14.07 40.23
CA MET A 1 -5.08 -13.59 38.89
C MET A 1 -6.49 -14.10 38.65
N SER A 2 -7.48 -13.24 38.43
CA SER A 2 -8.80 -13.68 38.02
C SER A 2 -8.78 -13.88 36.47
N THR A 3 -9.24 -15.04 36.06
CA THR A 3 -9.38 -15.38 34.64
C THR A 3 -10.85 -15.40 34.27
N ILE A 4 -11.14 -15.10 33.01
CA ILE A 4 -12.49 -15.23 32.46
C ILE A 4 -12.70 -16.69 32.04
N PRO A 5 -13.87 -17.29 32.31
CA PRO A 5 -14.17 -18.67 31.87
C PRO A 5 -14.03 -18.78 30.34
N GLY A 6 -13.55 -19.92 29.87
CA GLY A 6 -13.41 -20.15 28.41
C GLY A 6 -14.72 -20.12 27.65
N SER A 7 -15.85 -20.42 28.33
CA SER A 7 -17.21 -20.28 27.77
C SER A 7 -17.60 -18.85 27.41
N ASP A 8 -16.95 -17.86 28.00
CA ASP A 8 -17.23 -16.45 27.78
C ASP A 8 -16.37 -15.87 26.65
N PHE A 9 -15.50 -16.70 26.04
CA PHE A 9 -14.75 -16.31 24.85
C PHE A 9 -15.71 -16.22 23.66
N PRO A 10 -15.72 -15.10 22.92
CA PRO A 10 -16.65 -14.93 21.81
C PRO A 10 -16.48 -16.03 20.75
N ASP A 11 -17.55 -16.78 20.48
CA ASP A 11 -17.59 -17.68 19.34
C ASP A 11 -17.58 -16.87 18.04
N PHE A 12 -16.61 -17.14 17.22
CA PHE A 12 -16.56 -16.57 15.87
C PHE A 12 -17.20 -17.56 14.90
N ASP A 13 -18.50 -17.41 14.66
CA ASP A 13 -19.14 -18.14 13.59
C ASP A 13 -18.39 -17.90 12.27
N VAL A 14 -17.76 -18.96 11.78
CA VAL A 14 -17.18 -18.97 10.45
C VAL A 14 -18.32 -19.18 9.46
N ILE A 15 -19.03 -18.12 9.13
CA ILE A 15 -20.08 -18.16 8.10
C ILE A 15 -19.35 -18.38 6.77
N LYS A 16 -19.46 -19.58 6.22
CA LYS A 16 -18.95 -19.88 4.88
C LYS A 16 -19.71 -19.03 3.87
N SER A 17 -19.01 -18.31 3.03
CA SER A 17 -19.58 -17.69 1.84
C SER A 17 -19.76 -18.77 0.77
N ASP A 18 -20.73 -18.55 -0.13
CA ASP A 18 -20.97 -19.44 -1.27
C ASP A 18 -19.79 -19.49 -2.24
N THR A 19 -18.92 -18.48 -2.18
CA THR A 19 -17.74 -18.37 -3.04
C THR A 19 -16.47 -18.29 -2.20
N THR A 20 -15.57 -19.25 -2.41
CA THR A 20 -14.23 -19.29 -1.78
C THR A 20 -13.17 -19.14 -2.85
N HIS A 21 -12.21 -18.27 -2.60
CA HIS A 21 -11.09 -18.01 -3.49
C HIS A 21 -9.80 -18.62 -2.93
N LYS A 22 -8.87 -18.96 -3.81
CA LYS A 22 -7.54 -19.49 -3.45
C LYS A 22 -6.46 -18.58 -3.97
N ILE A 23 -5.50 -18.28 -3.12
CA ILE A 23 -4.36 -17.41 -3.45
C ILE A 23 -3.09 -17.93 -2.79
N THR A 24 -1.96 -17.83 -3.47
CA THR A 24 -0.69 -18.17 -2.85
C THR A 24 -0.28 -17.12 -1.82
N PRO A 25 0.37 -17.52 -0.70
CA PRO A 25 0.82 -16.59 0.33
C PRO A 25 1.68 -15.45 -0.23
N ASN A 26 2.58 -15.76 -1.15
CA ASN A 26 3.47 -14.78 -1.78
C ASN A 26 2.68 -13.73 -2.57
N LYS A 27 1.69 -14.15 -3.36
CA LYS A 27 0.86 -13.21 -4.14
C LYS A 27 0.05 -12.30 -3.24
N LEU A 28 -0.56 -12.85 -2.18
CA LEU A 28 -1.31 -12.06 -1.20
C LEU A 28 -0.39 -11.10 -0.44
N TYR A 29 0.81 -11.55 -0.07
CA TYR A 29 1.82 -10.71 0.55
C TYR A 29 2.26 -9.56 -0.35
N GLU A 30 2.49 -9.82 -1.64
CA GLU A 30 2.86 -8.78 -2.61
C GLU A 30 1.75 -7.74 -2.79
N LEU A 31 0.47 -8.15 -2.87
CA LEU A 31 -0.67 -7.25 -2.92
C LEU A 31 -0.62 -6.25 -1.75
N PHE A 32 -0.41 -6.74 -0.54
CA PHE A 32 -0.29 -5.89 0.64
C PHE A 32 1.00 -5.07 0.65
N LEU A 33 2.14 -5.67 0.35
CA LEU A 33 3.45 -5.00 0.39
C LEU A 33 3.52 -3.81 -0.56
N LYS A 34 2.93 -3.94 -1.75
CA LYS A 34 2.97 -2.92 -2.81
C LYS A 34 1.99 -1.76 -2.58
N THR A 35 1.06 -1.90 -1.63
CA THR A 35 0.00 -0.89 -1.44
C THR A 35 -0.11 -0.36 -0.01
N SER A 36 0.20 -1.18 0.99
CA SER A 36 -0.05 -0.84 2.41
C SER A 36 0.60 0.46 2.90
N PHE A 37 1.71 0.88 2.29
CA PHE A 37 2.38 2.14 2.65
C PHE A 37 1.56 3.39 2.33
N ALA A 38 0.61 3.29 1.40
CA ALA A 38 -0.25 4.39 1.00
C ALA A 38 -1.56 4.49 1.80
N MET A 39 -1.84 3.54 2.71
CA MET A 39 -3.00 3.64 3.61
C MET A 39 -2.86 4.84 4.55
N ALA A 40 -3.97 5.53 4.80
CA ALA A 40 -4.05 6.51 5.86
C ALA A 40 -3.85 5.87 7.25
N ASN A 41 -3.52 6.70 8.22
CA ASN A 41 -3.41 6.30 9.61
C ASN A 41 -4.22 7.27 10.48
N GLN A 42 -5.29 6.77 11.11
CA GLN A 42 -6.20 7.55 11.97
C GLN A 42 -6.85 8.75 11.25
N ASP A 43 -7.16 8.60 9.94
CA ASP A 43 -7.93 9.61 9.20
C ASP A 43 -9.41 9.52 9.62
N TRP A 44 -10.09 10.65 9.70
CA TRP A 44 -11.52 10.73 10.00
C TRP A 44 -12.38 10.07 8.90
N ARG A 45 -11.86 10.00 7.67
CA ARG A 45 -12.42 9.23 6.56
C ARG A 45 -12.03 7.77 6.75
N HIS A 46 -12.82 7.04 7.52
CA HIS A 46 -12.49 5.68 7.97
C HIS A 46 -12.13 4.73 6.83
N TYR A 47 -12.76 4.87 5.65
CA TYR A 47 -12.50 4.06 4.47
C TYR A 47 -11.06 4.18 3.94
N LEU A 48 -10.32 5.26 4.25
CA LEU A 48 -8.91 5.41 3.88
C LEU A 48 -7.95 4.67 4.83
N ASN A 49 -8.41 4.28 6.02
CA ASN A 49 -7.59 3.55 7.00
C ASN A 49 -7.47 2.04 6.68
N GLY A 50 -7.64 1.67 5.43
CA GLY A 50 -7.52 0.31 4.93
C GLY A 50 -7.16 0.26 3.46
N CYS A 51 -7.05 -0.96 2.92
CA CYS A 51 -6.89 -1.21 1.50
C CYS A 51 -8.20 -1.66 0.90
N LEU A 52 -8.58 -1.10 -0.25
CA LEU A 52 -9.62 -1.69 -1.09
C LEU A 52 -9.06 -2.97 -1.69
N PHE A 53 -9.76 -4.06 -1.48
CA PHE A 53 -9.47 -5.37 -2.03
C PHE A 53 -10.65 -5.78 -2.90
N GLU A 54 -10.43 -5.89 -4.19
CA GLU A 54 -11.49 -6.16 -5.16
C GLU A 54 -11.05 -7.18 -6.21
N LYS A 55 -12.00 -7.94 -6.69
CA LYS A 55 -11.85 -8.84 -7.83
C LYS A 55 -12.97 -8.58 -8.82
N THR A 56 -12.59 -8.50 -10.09
CA THR A 56 -13.53 -8.38 -11.20
C THR A 56 -13.04 -9.31 -12.32
N GLY A 57 -13.84 -10.32 -12.64
CA GLY A 57 -13.44 -11.38 -13.55
C GLY A 57 -12.18 -12.12 -13.07
N SER A 58 -11.12 -12.12 -13.85
CA SER A 58 -9.82 -12.70 -13.49
C SER A 58 -8.83 -11.69 -12.88
N SER A 59 -9.19 -10.42 -12.75
CA SER A 59 -8.32 -9.39 -12.17
C SER A 59 -8.59 -9.23 -10.68
N ILE A 60 -7.53 -9.30 -9.88
CA ILE A 60 -7.55 -8.95 -8.46
C ILE A 60 -6.71 -7.71 -8.25
N ASN A 61 -7.29 -6.73 -7.58
CA ASN A 61 -6.67 -5.44 -7.33
C ASN A 61 -6.60 -5.16 -5.82
N MET A 62 -5.48 -4.58 -5.42
CA MET A 62 -5.34 -3.97 -4.10
C MET A 62 -5.03 -2.50 -4.30
N VAL A 63 -5.78 -1.64 -3.63
CA VAL A 63 -5.67 -0.18 -3.76
C VAL A 63 -5.59 0.46 -2.38
N ALA A 64 -4.68 1.37 -2.21
CA ALA A 64 -4.58 2.17 -0.99
C ALA A 64 -4.28 3.64 -1.32
N THR A 65 -4.88 4.55 -0.56
CA THR A 65 -4.64 5.98 -0.65
C THR A 65 -4.88 6.66 0.69
N ASP A 66 -4.15 7.73 0.94
CA ASP A 66 -4.35 8.68 2.05
C ASP A 66 -4.82 10.05 1.54
N ALA A 67 -5.29 10.11 0.27
CA ALA A 67 -5.65 11.30 -0.48
C ALA A 67 -4.47 12.15 -1.00
N HIS A 68 -3.24 11.88 -0.58
CA HIS A 68 -2.03 12.56 -1.09
C HIS A 68 -1.24 11.68 -2.03
N ARG A 69 -1.31 10.37 -1.86
CA ARG A 69 -0.68 9.35 -2.69
C ARG A 69 -1.63 8.19 -2.92
N LEU A 70 -1.45 7.53 -4.02
CA LEU A 70 -2.25 6.37 -4.42
C LEU A 70 -1.31 5.24 -4.82
N ALA A 71 -1.55 4.06 -4.29
CA ALA A 71 -0.88 2.83 -4.71
C ALA A 71 -1.91 1.83 -5.22
N ILE A 72 -1.65 1.29 -6.40
CA ILE A 72 -2.48 0.26 -7.04
C ILE A 72 -1.57 -0.90 -7.40
N TYR A 73 -1.93 -2.09 -6.99
CA TYR A 73 -1.28 -3.32 -7.45
C TYR A 73 -2.32 -4.27 -8.02
N LYS A 74 -2.09 -4.69 -9.26
CA LYS A 74 -2.99 -5.58 -10.01
C LYS A 74 -2.32 -6.92 -10.22
N SER A 75 -3.09 -7.99 -10.10
CA SER A 75 -2.65 -9.35 -10.36
C SER A 75 -3.81 -10.17 -10.93
N ASN A 76 -3.55 -11.39 -11.34
CA ASN A 76 -4.59 -12.30 -11.80
C ASN A 76 -4.95 -13.27 -10.68
N LEU A 77 -6.25 -13.49 -10.50
CA LEU A 77 -6.81 -14.51 -9.63
C LEU A 77 -7.91 -15.26 -10.39
N GLU A 78 -7.66 -16.52 -10.68
CA GLU A 78 -8.65 -17.40 -11.29
C GLU A 78 -9.73 -17.78 -10.29
N GLY A 79 -10.88 -18.19 -10.78
CA GLY A 79 -12.02 -18.59 -9.99
C GLY A 79 -13.23 -17.69 -10.19
N GLU A 80 -14.40 -18.21 -9.86
CA GLU A 80 -15.68 -17.51 -9.98
C GLU A 80 -15.93 -16.55 -8.83
N GLY A 81 -16.85 -15.61 -9.07
CA GLY A 81 -17.31 -14.63 -8.10
C GLY A 81 -16.43 -13.39 -8.03
N ASP A 82 -17.10 -12.25 -8.15
CA ASP A 82 -16.52 -10.93 -7.94
C ASP A 82 -16.73 -10.51 -6.49
N PHE A 83 -15.83 -9.70 -5.97
CA PHE A 83 -15.97 -9.15 -4.63
C PHE A 83 -15.32 -7.77 -4.53
N THR A 84 -15.76 -7.03 -3.53
CA THR A 84 -15.14 -5.78 -3.12
C THR A 84 -15.25 -5.62 -1.61
N GLY A 85 -14.21 -5.07 -0.98
CA GLY A 85 -14.23 -4.79 0.45
C GLY A 85 -13.01 -4.01 0.90
N ILE A 86 -13.16 -3.23 1.96
CA ILE A 86 -12.07 -2.43 2.51
C ILE A 86 -11.48 -3.18 3.70
N VAL A 87 -10.27 -3.72 3.50
CA VAL A 87 -9.54 -4.49 4.53
C VAL A 87 -8.84 -3.51 5.47
N PRO A 88 -9.11 -3.56 6.79
CA PRO A 88 -8.52 -2.63 7.74
C PRO A 88 -6.99 -2.70 7.78
N ARG A 89 -6.35 -1.55 8.03
CA ARG A 89 -4.89 -1.43 8.17
C ARG A 89 -4.29 -2.46 9.14
N LYS A 90 -4.93 -2.66 10.31
CA LYS A 90 -4.46 -3.64 11.30
C LYS A 90 -4.44 -5.05 10.73
N THR A 91 -5.48 -5.44 10.02
CA THR A 91 -5.58 -6.74 9.35
C THR A 91 -4.47 -6.96 8.35
N VAL A 92 -4.21 -5.95 7.49
CA VAL A 92 -3.14 -5.99 6.50
C VAL A 92 -1.77 -6.18 7.17
N ILE A 93 -1.48 -5.39 8.21
CA ILE A 93 -0.20 -5.45 8.94
C ILE A 93 0.00 -6.82 9.60
N GLU A 94 -1.03 -7.37 10.24
CA GLU A 94 -0.92 -8.67 10.91
C GLU A 94 -0.78 -9.82 9.90
N LEU A 95 -1.52 -9.78 8.79
CA LEU A 95 -1.36 -10.78 7.72
C LEU A 95 0.04 -10.72 7.10
N MET A 96 0.60 -9.55 6.89
CA MET A 96 1.97 -9.41 6.37
C MET A 96 3.03 -10.03 7.28
N LYS A 97 2.78 -10.20 8.58
CA LYS A 97 3.69 -10.90 9.50
C LYS A 97 3.54 -12.43 9.43
N ILE A 98 2.36 -12.89 9.08
CA ILE A 98 2.01 -14.33 9.06
C ILE A 98 2.34 -14.95 7.70
N LEU A 99 2.01 -14.26 6.60
CA LEU A 99 2.09 -14.79 5.23
C LEU A 99 3.48 -15.29 4.81
N PRO A 100 4.60 -14.60 5.13
CA PRO A 100 5.94 -15.07 4.73
C PRO A 100 6.35 -16.42 5.32
N LYS A 101 5.64 -16.89 6.34
CA LYS A 101 5.89 -18.17 7.03
C LYS A 101 4.98 -19.28 6.53
N GLN A 102 4.15 -19.01 5.53
CA GLN A 102 3.20 -19.97 4.97
C GLN A 102 3.69 -20.51 3.64
N GLU A 103 3.51 -21.80 3.43
CA GLU A 103 3.81 -22.51 2.18
C GLU A 103 2.54 -22.99 1.48
N ASP A 104 1.51 -23.32 2.28
CA ASP A 104 0.21 -23.78 1.78
C ASP A 104 -0.60 -22.62 1.20
N GLU A 105 -1.41 -22.91 0.19
CA GLU A 105 -2.38 -21.93 -0.35
C GLU A 105 -3.30 -21.39 0.74
N ILE A 106 -3.64 -20.13 0.62
CA ILE A 106 -4.60 -19.44 1.46
C ILE A 106 -5.97 -19.49 0.77
N GLU A 107 -6.93 -20.11 1.43
CA GLU A 107 -8.32 -19.98 1.07
C GLU A 107 -8.90 -18.75 1.75
N PHE A 108 -9.65 -17.96 1.00
CA PHE A 108 -10.34 -16.82 1.60
C PHE A 108 -11.73 -16.63 1.00
N TYR A 109 -12.59 -16.05 1.78
CA TYR A 109 -13.88 -15.56 1.34
C TYR A 109 -14.19 -14.22 1.96
N ILE A 110 -15.04 -13.48 1.29
CA ILE A 110 -15.51 -12.17 1.69
C ILE A 110 -17.03 -12.13 1.65
N ASN A 111 -17.61 -11.54 2.65
CA ASN A 111 -19.05 -11.22 2.68
C ASN A 111 -19.23 -9.72 2.93
N SER A 112 -20.46 -9.26 3.11
CA SER A 112 -20.77 -7.84 3.31
C SER A 112 -20.01 -7.18 4.45
N ASN A 113 -19.64 -7.94 5.50
CA ASN A 113 -19.10 -7.35 6.73
C ASN A 113 -17.72 -7.90 7.13
N ASN A 114 -17.33 -9.06 6.60
CA ASN A 114 -16.14 -9.76 7.06
C ASN A 114 -15.34 -10.33 5.90
N ILE A 115 -14.05 -10.48 6.13
CA ILE A 115 -13.16 -11.28 5.32
C ILE A 115 -12.51 -12.34 6.21
N VAL A 116 -12.38 -13.55 5.68
CA VAL A 116 -11.76 -14.67 6.38
C VAL A 116 -10.67 -15.26 5.50
N PHE A 117 -9.50 -15.44 6.06
CA PHE A 117 -8.37 -16.12 5.45
C PHE A 117 -8.09 -17.41 6.21
N MET A 118 -7.95 -18.51 5.50
CA MET A 118 -7.76 -19.83 6.07
C MET A 118 -6.56 -20.54 5.46
N SER A 119 -5.80 -21.19 6.29
CA SER A 119 -4.77 -22.16 5.89
C SER A 119 -4.86 -23.36 6.82
N LYS A 120 -4.04 -24.39 6.58
CA LYS A 120 -3.97 -25.54 7.48
C LYS A 120 -3.54 -25.16 8.93
N LYS A 121 -2.83 -24.04 9.08
CA LYS A 121 -2.20 -23.61 10.33
C LYS A 121 -2.93 -22.51 11.07
N PHE A 122 -3.81 -21.77 10.39
CA PHE A 122 -4.54 -20.66 11.02
C PHE A 122 -5.84 -20.34 10.30
N THR A 123 -6.76 -19.75 11.04
CA THR A 123 -7.93 -19.05 10.51
C THR A 123 -7.87 -17.61 11.01
N PHE A 124 -7.89 -16.66 10.10
CA PHE A 124 -7.84 -15.23 10.42
C PHE A 124 -9.12 -14.56 9.91
N LYS A 125 -9.94 -14.06 10.82
CA LYS A 125 -11.18 -13.34 10.52
C LYS A 125 -11.01 -11.86 10.84
N SER A 126 -11.46 -11.01 9.94
CA SER A 126 -11.48 -9.56 10.13
C SER A 126 -12.80 -8.97 9.70
N LYS A 127 -13.27 -7.96 10.43
CA LYS A 127 -14.35 -7.10 9.99
C LYS A 127 -13.86 -6.16 8.91
N LEU A 128 -14.64 -5.95 7.86
CA LEU A 128 -14.36 -4.95 6.83
C LEU A 128 -14.70 -3.55 7.35
N ILE A 129 -14.12 -2.55 6.75
CA ILE A 129 -14.50 -1.15 6.99
C ILE A 129 -15.73 -0.83 6.15
N ASP A 130 -16.77 -0.33 6.80
CA ASP A 130 -17.95 0.16 6.10
C ASP A 130 -17.66 1.46 5.35
N GLY A 131 -18.26 1.62 4.18
CA GLY A 131 -18.17 2.84 3.38
C GLY A 131 -17.85 2.58 1.93
N ASN A 132 -17.94 3.64 1.14
CA ASN A 132 -17.61 3.61 -0.27
C ASN A 132 -16.17 4.09 -0.47
N TYR A 133 -15.32 3.23 -1.01
CA TYR A 133 -13.98 3.63 -1.40
C TYR A 133 -14.04 4.62 -2.56
N PRO A 134 -13.20 5.68 -2.59
CA PRO A 134 -13.19 6.64 -3.69
C PRO A 134 -12.92 5.96 -5.03
N ASN A 135 -13.53 6.46 -6.09
CA ASN A 135 -13.24 5.99 -7.44
C ASN A 135 -11.82 6.40 -7.85
N TYR A 136 -10.87 5.54 -7.54
CA TYR A 136 -9.45 5.79 -7.77
C TYR A 136 -9.09 5.88 -9.27
N ASN A 137 -9.91 5.31 -10.16
CA ASN A 137 -9.67 5.41 -11.61
C ASN A 137 -9.77 6.85 -12.13
N GLN A 138 -10.49 7.71 -11.43
CA GLN A 138 -10.63 9.13 -11.81
C GLN A 138 -9.39 9.96 -11.48
N VAL A 139 -8.57 9.51 -10.53
CA VAL A 139 -7.35 10.22 -10.11
C VAL A 139 -6.09 9.68 -10.77
N VAL A 140 -6.19 8.54 -11.44
CA VAL A 140 -5.08 8.02 -12.27
C VAL A 140 -4.92 8.94 -13.48
N PRO A 141 -3.75 9.56 -13.67
CA PRO A 141 -3.52 10.44 -14.82
C PRO A 141 -3.80 9.73 -16.14
N GLN A 142 -4.62 10.37 -16.97
CA GLN A 142 -4.89 9.91 -18.32
C GLN A 142 -4.07 10.76 -19.29
N GLY A 143 -3.27 10.13 -20.15
CA GLY A 143 -2.50 10.82 -21.19
C GLY A 143 -0.98 10.65 -21.07
N GLU A 144 -0.28 11.18 -22.07
CA GLU A 144 1.18 11.17 -22.15
C GLU A 144 1.74 12.40 -21.41
N GLY A 145 2.22 12.17 -20.18
CA GLY A 145 2.99 13.16 -19.44
C GLY A 145 4.48 13.11 -19.78
N SER A 146 5.27 14.03 -19.23
CA SER A 146 6.74 13.93 -19.27
C SER A 146 7.20 12.65 -18.59
N LYS A 147 8.10 11.92 -19.25
CA LYS A 147 8.62 10.66 -18.74
C LYS A 147 10.11 10.82 -18.40
N ILE A 148 10.49 10.38 -17.20
CA ILE A 148 11.87 10.31 -16.77
C ILE A 148 12.25 8.84 -16.53
N THR A 149 13.41 8.47 -17.03
CA THR A 149 14.01 7.16 -16.80
C THR A 149 15.32 7.33 -16.05
N PHE A 150 15.49 6.62 -14.95
CA PHE A 150 16.65 6.69 -14.08
C PHE A 150 17.00 5.33 -13.47
N ASN A 151 18.23 5.20 -12.98
CA ASN A 151 18.61 4.02 -12.22
C ASN A 151 17.96 4.06 -10.83
N ARG A 152 17.17 3.02 -10.50
CA ARG A 152 16.44 2.94 -9.23
C ARG A 152 17.34 3.05 -8.00
N LYS A 153 18.51 2.41 -8.02
CA LYS A 153 19.44 2.41 -6.88
C LYS A 153 19.99 3.81 -6.65
N ASN A 154 20.47 4.46 -7.71
CA ASN A 154 21.03 5.81 -7.62
C ASN A 154 19.98 6.80 -7.10
N MET A 155 18.75 6.73 -7.59
CA MET A 155 17.63 7.57 -7.12
C MET A 155 17.34 7.34 -5.63
N LEU A 156 17.35 6.09 -5.19
CA LEU A 156 17.09 5.74 -3.79
C LEU A 156 18.20 6.24 -2.87
N ASP A 157 19.44 6.11 -3.30
CA ASP A 157 20.62 6.58 -2.56
C ASP A 157 20.62 8.12 -2.46
N SER A 158 20.32 8.83 -3.56
CA SER A 158 20.21 10.30 -3.57
C SER A 158 19.07 10.80 -2.69
N LEU A 159 17.89 10.21 -2.79
CA LEU A 159 16.76 10.55 -1.91
C LEU A 159 17.10 10.31 -0.44
N SER A 160 17.80 9.21 -0.12
CA SER A 160 18.21 8.91 1.25
C SER A 160 19.15 9.96 1.82
N ARG A 161 20.11 10.44 1.03
CA ARG A 161 21.04 11.51 1.45
C ARG A 161 20.33 12.84 1.64
N VAL A 162 19.53 13.25 0.68
CA VAL A 162 18.79 14.52 0.74
C VAL A 162 17.77 14.53 1.88
N SER A 163 17.13 13.39 2.17
CA SER A 163 16.12 13.28 3.22
C SER A 163 16.66 13.49 4.64
N VAL A 164 17.97 13.39 4.87
CA VAL A 164 18.58 13.64 6.18
C VAL A 164 18.33 15.08 6.66
N LEU A 165 18.27 16.03 5.73
CA LEU A 165 18.04 17.45 6.05
C LEU A 165 16.55 17.85 5.99
N THR A 166 15.63 16.93 5.71
CA THR A 166 14.21 17.22 5.81
C THR A 166 13.79 17.28 7.27
N SER A 167 12.91 18.24 7.63
CA SER A 167 12.38 18.29 8.98
C SER A 167 11.42 17.14 9.26
N GLU A 168 11.28 16.74 10.53
CA GLU A 168 10.31 15.70 10.91
C GLU A 168 8.86 16.06 10.55
N LYS A 169 8.54 17.38 10.50
CA LYS A 169 7.21 17.88 10.16
C LYS A 169 6.97 18.01 8.65
N PHE A 170 8.01 18.27 7.86
CA PHE A 170 7.91 18.51 6.44
C PHE A 170 8.97 17.70 5.70
N LYS A 171 8.65 16.45 5.45
CA LYS A 171 9.48 15.54 4.62
C LYS A 171 9.26 15.84 3.14
N GLY A 172 9.54 17.06 2.71
CA GLY A 172 9.40 17.50 1.33
C GLY A 172 10.72 17.48 0.59
N VAL A 173 10.71 17.03 -0.65
CA VAL A 173 11.84 17.11 -1.57
C VAL A 173 11.35 17.76 -2.86
N LYS A 174 12.17 18.68 -3.36
CA LYS A 174 11.96 19.32 -4.65
C LYS A 174 12.70 18.53 -5.72
N LEU A 175 12.03 18.29 -6.83
CA LEU A 175 12.56 17.63 -8.02
C LEU A 175 12.46 18.60 -9.19
N LYS A 176 13.59 18.90 -9.82
CA LYS A 176 13.65 19.74 -11.04
C LYS A 176 14.40 19.00 -12.13
N THR A 177 13.84 18.94 -13.33
CA THR A 177 14.55 18.41 -14.49
C THR A 177 15.04 19.53 -15.38
N GLU A 178 16.30 19.45 -15.79
CA GLU A 178 16.89 20.38 -16.74
C GLU A 178 17.99 19.65 -17.53
N SER A 179 17.91 19.70 -18.87
CA SER A 179 18.96 19.19 -19.76
C SER A 179 19.46 17.76 -19.48
N GLY A 180 18.56 16.84 -19.13
CA GLY A 180 18.90 15.43 -18.86
C GLY A 180 19.46 15.17 -17.45
N VAL A 181 19.39 16.15 -16.57
CA VAL A 181 19.74 16.05 -15.16
C VAL A 181 18.51 16.24 -14.31
N LEU A 182 18.36 15.43 -13.27
CA LEU A 182 17.36 15.60 -12.21
C LEU A 182 18.06 16.17 -10.97
N ASP A 183 17.73 17.40 -10.64
CA ASP A 183 18.11 18.04 -9.40
C ASP A 183 17.13 17.63 -8.29
N ILE A 184 17.67 17.13 -7.19
CA ILE A 184 16.93 16.69 -6.01
C ILE A 184 17.37 17.54 -4.84
N SER A 185 16.50 18.37 -4.28
CA SER A 185 16.84 19.26 -3.19
C SER A 185 15.86 19.22 -2.01
N ALA A 186 16.38 19.43 -0.83
CA ALA A 186 15.60 19.62 0.38
C ALA A 186 16.14 20.82 1.18
N HIS A 187 15.24 21.53 1.83
CA HIS A 187 15.53 22.65 2.70
C HIS A 187 14.80 22.46 4.03
N ASN A 188 15.44 22.83 5.11
CA ASN A 188 14.82 22.88 6.43
C ASN A 188 14.62 24.34 6.90
N PRO A 189 13.81 24.55 7.96
CA PRO A 189 13.59 25.89 8.53
C PRO A 189 14.86 26.54 9.08
N ASP A 190 15.89 25.78 9.40
CA ASP A 190 17.18 26.23 9.93
C ASP A 190 18.15 26.71 8.84
N GLN A 191 17.64 26.89 7.60
CA GLN A 191 18.40 27.32 6.42
C GLN A 191 19.48 26.35 5.94
N GLU A 192 19.43 25.10 6.38
CA GLU A 192 20.28 24.05 5.82
C GLU A 192 19.66 23.51 4.53
N SER A 193 20.49 23.18 3.55
CA SER A 193 20.06 22.64 2.26
C SER A 193 20.93 21.44 1.86
N ALA A 194 20.29 20.46 1.23
CA ALA A 194 20.96 19.39 0.55
C ALA A 194 20.54 19.37 -0.91
N GLU A 195 21.50 19.17 -1.79
CA GLU A 195 21.29 19.05 -3.23
C GLU A 195 22.04 17.85 -3.78
N GLU A 196 21.37 17.10 -4.64
CA GLU A 196 21.93 15.97 -5.37
C GLU A 196 21.55 16.07 -6.85
N LYS A 197 22.45 15.64 -7.71
CA LYS A 197 22.23 15.59 -9.15
C LYS A 197 22.29 14.17 -9.65
N LEU A 198 21.30 13.79 -10.45
CA LEU A 198 21.18 12.46 -11.02
C LEU A 198 20.99 12.55 -12.53
N ASP A 199 21.83 11.85 -13.28
CA ASP A 199 21.68 11.72 -14.73
C ASP A 199 20.42 10.91 -15.03
N VAL A 200 19.55 11.47 -15.89
CA VAL A 200 18.28 10.87 -16.28
C VAL A 200 18.07 10.99 -17.79
N THR A 201 17.29 10.08 -18.34
CA THR A 201 16.74 10.25 -19.68
C THR A 201 15.33 10.80 -19.54
N SER A 202 15.07 12.00 -20.05
CA SER A 202 13.76 12.62 -20.02
C SER A 202 13.17 12.76 -21.43
N THR A 203 11.86 12.56 -21.54
CA THR A 203 11.08 12.87 -22.74
C THR A 203 9.91 13.75 -22.33
N GLY A 204 9.66 14.82 -23.08
CA GLY A 204 8.64 15.80 -22.75
C GLY A 204 9.23 17.08 -22.15
N ASN A 205 8.39 17.85 -21.48
CA ASN A 205 8.77 19.15 -20.92
C ASN A 205 9.55 19.00 -19.62
N GLU A 206 10.44 19.95 -19.36
CA GLU A 206 11.07 20.11 -18.05
C GLU A 206 10.00 20.40 -16.98
N PHE A 207 10.24 19.98 -15.77
CA PHE A 207 9.30 20.20 -14.67
C PHE A 207 10.02 20.62 -13.39
N ASP A 208 9.29 21.26 -12.52
CA ASP A 208 9.67 21.66 -11.17
C ASP A 208 8.55 21.23 -10.23
N LEU A 209 8.78 20.22 -9.41
CA LEU A 209 7.79 19.60 -8.55
C LEU A 209 8.31 19.52 -7.11
N SER A 210 7.44 19.82 -6.16
CA SER A 210 7.68 19.55 -4.74
C SER A 210 6.85 18.34 -4.31
N LEU A 211 7.52 17.29 -3.87
CA LEU A 211 6.88 16.09 -3.33
C LEU A 211 6.89 16.17 -1.81
N ILE A 212 5.72 16.11 -1.21
CA ILE A 212 5.52 15.98 0.23
C ILE A 212 5.23 14.50 0.50
N HIS A 213 5.67 13.95 1.62
CA HIS A 213 5.56 12.55 1.98
C HIS A 213 6.40 11.59 1.10
N ILE A 214 7.69 11.84 1.05
CA ILE A 214 8.60 10.79 0.63
C ILE A 214 8.49 9.69 1.69
N SER A 215 7.81 8.59 1.32
CA SER A 215 7.76 7.42 2.17
C SER A 215 9.20 6.92 2.33
N GLU A 216 9.68 6.93 3.57
CA GLU A 216 10.92 6.21 3.87
C GLU A 216 10.81 4.82 3.25
N PRO A 217 11.83 4.37 2.50
CA PRO A 217 11.91 2.97 2.14
C PRO A 217 11.86 2.22 3.46
N THR A 218 10.80 1.43 3.67
CA THR A 218 10.65 0.59 4.85
C THR A 218 11.97 -0.11 5.07
N ARG A 219 12.72 0.28 6.11
CA ARG A 219 13.89 -0.45 6.56
C ARG A 219 13.42 -1.87 6.82
N ARG A 220 13.83 -2.80 5.96
CA ARG A 220 13.79 -4.20 6.31
C ARG A 220 14.75 -4.34 7.48
N THR A 221 14.23 -4.43 8.68
CA THR A 221 14.96 -5.03 9.77
C THR A 221 15.15 -6.49 9.38
N THR A 222 16.38 -6.82 9.08
CA THR A 222 16.89 -8.20 8.97
C THR A 222 16.60 -8.98 10.25
#